data_83b8a569ebf0232ade2827f7e05b7a6f
#
_entry.id   83b8a569ebf0232ade2827f7e05b7a6f
#
_cell.length_a   1.000
_cell.length_b   1.000
_cell.length_c   1.000
_cell.angle_alpha   90.00
_cell.angle_beta   90.00
_cell.angle_gamma   90.00
#
_symmetry.space_group_name_H-M   'P 1'
#
loop_
_entity.id
_entity.type
_entity.pdbx_description
1 polymer ?
#
loop_
_entity_poly.entity_id
_entity_poly.type
_entity_poly.pdbx_seq_one_letter_code
_entity_poly.pdbx_strand_id
1 'polypeptide(L)'
;MKRILIVDDHPMFRKGLVNTLLQGLKDRVVCDEAGCGEDALILIAAEQYDLAIVDISMPGMGGLVLLEVLRQKIAQLPVLMLSMFSEEQFALKSFRLGAAGYLTKREAADELINAVCQIFEGKRYVSQPLSDTLIEQAIASAAGAAPSHISLSKREFEIMQRLAVGQSLKYIADELNLSIKTVSTYKNRLFIKMEFRTTAALVNYVTTHNLL
;
A
#
# COMPACT_ATOMS: atom_id res chain seq x y z
N MET A 1 14.20 -0.28 -24.88
CA MET A 1 14.00 -1.34 -23.88
C MET A 1 13.58 -0.64 -22.60
N LYS A 2 12.45 -0.99 -21.98
CA LYS A 2 11.93 -0.36 -20.76
C LYS A 2 12.57 -0.98 -19.52
N ARG A 3 12.92 -0.18 -18.52
CA ARG A 3 13.55 -0.66 -17.29
C ARG A 3 12.58 -0.59 -16.12
N ILE A 4 12.35 -1.72 -15.45
CA ILE A 4 11.40 -1.87 -14.36
C ILE A 4 12.16 -2.18 -13.07
N LEU A 5 11.89 -1.42 -12.00
CA LEU A 5 12.37 -1.73 -10.66
C LEU A 5 11.29 -2.48 -9.89
N ILE A 6 11.62 -3.63 -9.30
CA ILE A 6 10.71 -4.42 -8.47
C ILE A 6 11.20 -4.36 -7.04
N VAL A 7 10.35 -3.86 -6.13
CA VAL A 7 10.66 -3.65 -4.72
C VAL A 7 9.69 -4.47 -3.86
N ASP A 8 10.20 -5.56 -3.26
CA ASP A 8 9.41 -6.48 -2.44
C ASP A 8 10.34 -7.23 -1.48
N ASP A 9 9.99 -7.40 -0.22
CA ASP A 9 10.80 -8.10 0.77
C ASP A 9 10.70 -9.64 0.70
N HIS A 10 9.83 -10.16 -0.19
CA HIS A 10 9.65 -11.59 -0.41
C HIS A 10 10.41 -12.09 -1.65
N PRO A 11 11.61 -12.70 -1.52
CA PRO A 11 12.45 -13.02 -2.67
C PRO A 11 11.79 -13.92 -3.71
N MET A 12 11.00 -14.90 -3.28
CA MET A 12 10.31 -15.83 -4.20
C MET A 12 9.23 -15.13 -5.03
N PHE A 13 8.46 -14.24 -4.39
CA PHE A 13 7.42 -13.46 -5.07
C PHE A 13 8.06 -12.48 -6.08
N ARG A 14 9.12 -11.78 -5.66
CA ARG A 14 9.88 -10.86 -6.51
C ARG A 14 10.42 -11.54 -7.77
N LYS A 15 11.05 -12.73 -7.61
CA LYS A 15 11.50 -13.55 -8.76
C LYS A 15 10.34 -14.00 -9.66
N GLY A 16 9.20 -14.33 -9.07
CA GLY A 16 7.97 -14.65 -9.82
C GLY A 16 7.54 -13.49 -10.71
N LEU A 17 7.50 -12.26 -10.17
CA LEU A 17 7.17 -11.05 -10.94
C LEU A 17 8.15 -10.83 -12.09
N VAL A 18 9.47 -10.94 -11.83
CA VAL A 18 10.51 -10.82 -12.87
C VAL A 18 10.24 -11.81 -13.99
N ASN A 19 10.03 -13.08 -13.67
CA ASN A 19 9.78 -14.12 -14.68
C ASN A 19 8.51 -13.83 -15.48
N THR A 20 7.42 -13.43 -14.81
CA THR A 20 6.16 -13.08 -15.48
C THR A 20 6.36 -11.91 -16.45
N LEU A 21 7.07 -10.87 -16.04
CA LEU A 21 7.34 -9.70 -16.88
C LEU A 21 8.22 -10.05 -18.08
N LEU A 22 9.29 -10.81 -17.88
CA LEU A 22 10.20 -11.21 -18.96
C LEU A 22 9.49 -12.12 -19.97
N GLN A 23 8.66 -13.05 -19.51
CA GLN A 23 7.88 -13.93 -20.40
C GLN A 23 6.77 -13.17 -21.14
N GLY A 24 6.02 -12.31 -20.45
CA GLY A 24 4.89 -11.60 -21.03
C GLY A 24 5.28 -10.44 -21.94
N LEU A 25 6.35 -9.71 -21.62
CA LEU A 25 6.82 -8.57 -22.38
C LEU A 25 8.05 -8.87 -23.25
N LYS A 26 8.60 -10.09 -23.13
CA LYS A 26 9.77 -10.58 -23.86
C LYS A 26 10.94 -9.59 -23.78
N ASP A 27 11.65 -9.38 -24.88
CA ASP A 27 12.84 -8.52 -24.98
C ASP A 27 12.55 -7.01 -24.89
N ARG A 28 11.35 -6.62 -24.45
CA ARG A 28 10.95 -5.20 -24.31
C ARG A 28 11.33 -4.60 -22.97
N VAL A 29 11.63 -5.43 -21.98
CA VAL A 29 11.89 -4.99 -20.60
C VAL A 29 13.15 -5.59 -20.01
N VAL A 30 13.78 -4.87 -19.10
CA VAL A 30 14.76 -5.37 -18.13
C VAL A 30 14.24 -5.08 -16.73
N CYS A 31 14.55 -5.96 -15.78
CA CYS A 31 14.08 -5.85 -14.42
C CYS A 31 15.26 -5.82 -13.45
N ASP A 32 15.27 -4.85 -12.55
CA ASP A 32 16.13 -4.82 -11.39
C ASP A 32 15.32 -5.08 -10.12
N GLU A 33 15.96 -5.64 -9.11
CA GLU A 33 15.32 -6.07 -7.87
C GLU A 33 15.87 -5.31 -6.66
N ALA A 34 14.99 -4.90 -5.76
CA ALA A 34 15.34 -4.39 -4.44
C ALA A 34 14.54 -5.14 -3.35
N GLY A 35 15.19 -5.47 -2.23
CA GLY A 35 14.57 -6.15 -1.10
C GLY A 35 13.93 -5.22 -0.07
N CYS A 36 14.20 -3.92 -0.15
CA CYS A 36 13.67 -2.90 0.74
C CYS A 36 13.62 -1.52 0.06
N GLY A 37 12.97 -0.55 0.71
CA GLY A 37 12.85 0.81 0.16
C GLY A 37 14.18 1.54 0.07
N GLU A 38 15.09 1.29 1.00
CA GLU A 38 16.42 1.89 1.03
C GLU A 38 17.26 1.47 -0.17
N ASP A 39 17.29 0.17 -0.49
CA ASP A 39 17.97 -0.37 -1.68
C ASP A 39 17.37 0.19 -2.97
N ALA A 40 16.04 0.31 -3.02
CA ALA A 40 15.34 0.90 -4.14
C ALA A 40 15.78 2.34 -4.41
N LEU A 41 15.97 3.16 -3.37
CA LEU A 41 16.45 4.54 -3.51
C LEU A 41 17.89 4.61 -4.02
N ILE A 42 18.75 3.66 -3.64
CA ILE A 42 20.11 3.56 -4.16
C ILE A 42 20.09 3.27 -5.67
N LEU A 43 19.30 2.28 -6.09
CA LEU A 43 19.19 1.91 -7.49
C LEU A 43 18.59 3.06 -8.34
N ILE A 44 17.57 3.74 -7.84
CA ILE A 44 16.94 4.87 -8.52
C ILE A 44 17.88 6.09 -8.63
N ALA A 45 18.79 6.25 -7.69
CA ALA A 45 19.81 7.30 -7.78
C ALA A 45 20.89 7.01 -8.84
N ALA A 46 21.14 5.73 -9.13
CA ALA A 46 22.19 5.29 -10.08
C ALA A 46 21.65 5.13 -11.51
N GLU A 47 20.38 4.77 -11.66
CA GLU A 47 19.78 4.34 -12.93
C GLU A 47 18.41 4.97 -13.16
N GLN A 48 18.02 5.12 -14.44
CA GLN A 48 16.69 5.57 -14.82
C GLN A 48 15.73 4.40 -15.00
N TYR A 49 14.55 4.52 -14.42
CA TYR A 49 13.48 3.53 -14.52
C TYR A 49 12.26 4.10 -15.24
N ASP A 50 11.59 3.25 -16.01
CA ASP A 50 10.33 3.57 -16.68
C ASP A 50 9.11 3.22 -15.83
N LEU A 51 9.29 2.34 -14.82
CA LEU A 51 8.25 1.91 -13.88
C LEU A 51 8.92 1.38 -12.60
N ALA A 52 8.33 1.67 -11.45
CA ALA A 52 8.60 0.96 -10.20
C ALA A 52 7.36 0.15 -9.80
N ILE A 53 7.56 -1.11 -9.42
CA ILE A 53 6.55 -2.00 -8.84
C ILE A 53 6.92 -2.18 -7.38
N VAL A 54 6.06 -1.72 -6.46
CA VAL A 54 6.41 -1.57 -5.05
C VAL A 54 5.41 -2.27 -4.15
N ASP A 55 5.88 -3.20 -3.32
CA ASP A 55 5.06 -3.78 -2.24
C ASP A 55 4.78 -2.75 -1.15
N ILE A 56 3.53 -2.70 -0.68
CA ILE A 56 3.14 -1.82 0.43
C ILE A 56 3.74 -2.28 1.75
N SER A 57 3.81 -3.59 1.98
CA SER A 57 4.07 -4.18 3.30
C SER A 57 5.51 -4.65 3.47
N MET A 58 6.46 -3.75 3.43
CA MET A 58 7.88 -4.04 3.64
C MET A 58 8.33 -3.60 5.04
N PRO A 59 9.32 -4.31 5.67
CA PRO A 59 9.98 -3.84 6.89
C PRO A 59 10.79 -2.57 6.63
N GLY A 60 11.00 -1.76 7.67
CA GLY A 60 11.73 -0.50 7.55
C GLY A 60 10.92 0.55 6.79
N MET A 61 11.41 1.01 5.66
CA MET A 61 10.70 1.92 4.78
C MET A 61 9.60 1.19 4.03
N GLY A 62 8.36 1.32 4.49
CA GLY A 62 7.18 0.74 3.83
C GLY A 62 6.90 1.38 2.46
N GLY A 63 6.20 0.64 1.58
CA GLY A 63 5.99 1.06 0.20
C GLY A 63 5.25 2.38 0.01
N LEU A 64 4.31 2.74 0.91
CA LEU A 64 3.64 4.05 0.84
C LEU A 64 4.60 5.21 1.14
N VAL A 65 5.54 5.02 2.09
CA VAL A 65 6.58 6.01 2.39
C VAL A 65 7.54 6.13 1.21
N LEU A 66 7.94 5.00 0.62
CA LEU A 66 8.77 5.01 -0.59
C LEU A 66 8.06 5.76 -1.73
N LEU A 67 6.77 5.53 -1.95
CA LEU A 67 5.97 6.25 -2.96
C LEU A 67 6.00 7.77 -2.72
N GLU A 68 5.81 8.23 -1.47
CA GLU A 68 5.89 9.66 -1.14
C GLU A 68 7.27 10.25 -1.49
N VAL A 69 8.35 9.55 -1.12
CA VAL A 69 9.74 9.97 -1.43
C VAL A 69 9.96 10.01 -2.94
N LEU A 70 9.47 9.01 -3.69
CA LEU A 70 9.61 8.98 -5.14
C LEU A 70 8.85 10.12 -5.82
N ARG A 71 7.64 10.47 -5.34
CA ARG A 71 6.89 11.62 -5.85
C ARG A 71 7.61 12.94 -5.65
N GLN A 72 8.31 13.11 -4.53
CA GLN A 72 9.09 14.32 -4.26
C GLN A 72 10.37 14.40 -5.09
N LYS A 73 11.06 13.28 -5.31
CA LYS A 73 12.35 13.24 -6.00
C LYS A 73 12.23 13.07 -7.52
N ILE A 74 11.31 12.23 -7.97
CA ILE A 74 11.15 11.83 -9.38
C ILE A 74 9.65 11.72 -9.70
N ALA A 75 8.97 12.86 -9.79
CA ALA A 75 7.53 12.92 -10.01
C ALA A 75 7.05 12.17 -11.27
N GLN A 76 7.92 12.03 -12.28
CA GLN A 76 7.60 11.40 -13.57
C GLN A 76 7.65 9.86 -13.54
N LEU A 77 8.33 9.24 -12.55
CA LEU A 77 8.44 7.79 -12.48
C LEU A 77 7.07 7.16 -12.11
N PRO A 78 6.39 6.44 -13.00
CA PRO A 78 5.16 5.76 -12.63
C PRO A 78 5.44 4.67 -11.60
N VAL A 79 4.53 4.52 -10.61
CA VAL A 79 4.63 3.52 -9.56
C VAL A 79 3.37 2.68 -9.52
N LEU A 80 3.51 1.36 -9.71
CA LEU A 80 2.49 0.36 -9.49
C LEU A 80 2.63 -0.20 -8.07
N MET A 81 1.61 -0.02 -7.25
CA MET A 81 1.61 -0.55 -5.89
C MET A 81 1.11 -1.99 -5.87
N LEU A 82 1.79 -2.85 -5.10
CA LEU A 82 1.35 -4.21 -4.80
C LEU A 82 0.95 -4.35 -3.34
N SER A 83 -0.07 -5.17 -3.06
CA SER A 83 -0.52 -5.45 -1.69
C SER A 83 -0.99 -6.89 -1.53
N MET A 84 -0.70 -7.50 -0.36
CA MET A 84 -1.32 -8.76 0.03
C MET A 84 -2.83 -8.63 0.30
N PHE A 85 -3.31 -7.40 0.44
CA PHE A 85 -4.67 -7.10 0.86
C PHE A 85 -5.45 -6.41 -0.26
N SER A 86 -6.69 -6.86 -0.45
CA SER A 86 -7.69 -6.21 -1.32
C SER A 86 -8.32 -4.97 -0.67
N GLU A 87 -7.60 -4.30 0.23
CA GLU A 87 -8.18 -3.18 0.97
C GLU A 87 -8.20 -1.93 0.11
N GLU A 88 -9.39 -1.54 -0.24
CA GLU A 88 -9.75 -0.36 -1.03
C GLU A 88 -9.09 0.92 -0.53
N GLN A 89 -8.85 0.99 0.77
CA GLN A 89 -8.25 2.16 1.41
C GLN A 89 -6.75 2.28 1.16
N PHE A 90 -6.03 1.16 1.04
CA PHE A 90 -4.64 1.19 0.59
C PHE A 90 -4.55 1.67 -0.85
N ALA A 91 -5.49 1.23 -1.69
CA ALA A 91 -5.58 1.68 -3.06
C ALA A 91 -5.88 3.19 -3.13
N LEU A 92 -6.91 3.65 -2.43
CA LEU A 92 -7.28 5.07 -2.39
C LEU A 92 -6.12 5.94 -1.90
N LYS A 93 -5.43 5.53 -0.82
CA LYS A 93 -4.25 6.23 -0.32
C LYS A 93 -3.12 6.24 -1.33
N SER A 94 -2.87 5.10 -2.00
CA SER A 94 -1.85 5.01 -3.05
C SER A 94 -2.12 5.98 -4.20
N PHE A 95 -3.37 6.06 -4.66
CA PHE A 95 -3.76 7.01 -5.72
C PHE A 95 -3.70 8.47 -5.28
N ARG A 96 -4.06 8.79 -4.04
CA ARG A 96 -3.89 10.15 -3.47
C ARG A 96 -2.42 10.56 -3.41
N LEU A 97 -1.52 9.62 -3.13
CA LEU A 97 -0.07 9.80 -3.15
C LEU A 97 0.53 9.79 -4.56
N GLY A 98 -0.29 9.60 -5.59
CA GLY A 98 0.14 9.67 -6.99
C GLY A 98 0.57 8.34 -7.61
N ALA A 99 0.16 7.19 -7.07
CA ALA A 99 0.39 5.91 -7.74
C ALA A 99 -0.23 5.88 -9.15
N ALA A 100 0.46 5.23 -10.07
CA ALA A 100 -0.03 4.99 -11.43
C ALA A 100 -0.97 3.78 -11.51
N GLY A 101 -0.88 2.86 -10.54
CA GLY A 101 -1.76 1.72 -10.46
C GLY A 101 -1.69 1.03 -9.10
N TYR A 102 -2.64 0.12 -8.90
CA TYR A 102 -2.73 -0.72 -7.71
C TYR A 102 -3.18 -2.12 -8.12
N LEU A 103 -2.50 -3.13 -7.59
CA LEU A 103 -2.83 -4.55 -7.74
C LEU A 103 -2.71 -5.27 -6.41
N THR A 104 -3.59 -6.23 -6.15
CA THR A 104 -3.31 -7.21 -5.10
C THR A 104 -2.28 -8.23 -5.60
N LYS A 105 -1.48 -8.81 -4.70
CA LYS A 105 -0.52 -9.87 -5.04
C LYS A 105 -1.22 -11.11 -5.63
N ARG A 106 -2.52 -11.32 -5.35
CA ARG A 106 -3.34 -12.36 -5.98
C ARG A 106 -3.64 -12.07 -7.44
N GLU A 107 -4.07 -10.84 -7.73
CA GLU A 107 -4.37 -10.39 -9.09
C GLU A 107 -3.12 -10.26 -9.96
N ALA A 108 -1.95 -10.03 -9.34
CA ALA A 108 -0.71 -9.87 -10.06
C ALA A 108 -0.34 -11.09 -10.93
N ALA A 109 -0.79 -12.30 -10.56
CA ALA A 109 -0.55 -13.49 -11.37
C ALA A 109 -1.17 -13.38 -12.79
N ASP A 110 -2.36 -12.78 -12.87
CA ASP A 110 -3.15 -12.72 -14.12
C ASP A 110 -3.08 -11.32 -14.76
N GLU A 111 -3.03 -10.25 -13.95
CA GLU A 111 -3.22 -8.88 -14.41
C GLU A 111 -1.93 -8.05 -14.52
N LEU A 112 -0.78 -8.55 -14.05
CA LEU A 112 0.47 -7.79 -14.02
C LEU A 112 0.85 -7.22 -15.40
N ILE A 113 0.79 -8.03 -16.42
CA ILE A 113 1.17 -7.64 -17.79
C ILE A 113 0.22 -6.57 -18.33
N ASN A 114 -1.08 -6.75 -18.12
CA ASN A 114 -2.09 -5.76 -18.52
C ASN A 114 -1.87 -4.43 -17.79
N ALA A 115 -1.64 -4.45 -16.48
CA ALA A 115 -1.37 -3.27 -15.68
C ALA A 115 -0.13 -2.52 -16.18
N VAL A 116 0.98 -3.23 -16.41
CA VAL A 116 2.23 -2.64 -16.89
C VAL A 116 2.07 -2.03 -18.29
N CYS A 117 1.38 -2.72 -19.20
CA CYS A 117 1.11 -2.20 -20.55
C CYS A 117 0.30 -0.89 -20.49
N GLN A 118 -0.78 -0.84 -19.70
CA GLN A 118 -1.58 0.37 -19.55
C GLN A 118 -0.78 1.53 -18.96
N ILE A 119 0.07 1.25 -17.96
CA ILE A 119 0.93 2.29 -17.35
C ILE A 119 1.96 2.80 -18.35
N PHE A 120 2.54 1.95 -19.20
CA PHE A 120 3.47 2.39 -20.26
C PHE A 120 2.79 3.24 -21.36
N GLU A 121 1.47 3.08 -21.52
CA GLU A 121 0.65 3.95 -22.36
C GLU A 121 0.26 5.28 -21.69
N GLY A 122 0.74 5.52 -20.46
CA GLY A 122 0.41 6.71 -19.67
C GLY A 122 -0.95 6.67 -18.99
N LYS A 123 -1.63 5.52 -18.99
CA LYS A 123 -2.91 5.29 -18.32
C LYS A 123 -2.69 4.91 -16.87
N ARG A 124 -3.71 5.10 -16.02
CA ARG A 124 -3.75 4.51 -14.68
C ARG A 124 -4.37 3.14 -14.74
N TYR A 125 -3.86 2.24 -13.90
CA TYR A 125 -4.42 0.89 -13.76
C TYR A 125 -5.16 0.73 -12.43
N VAL A 126 -6.39 0.26 -12.52
CA VAL A 126 -7.24 -0.13 -11.38
C VAL A 126 -8.00 -1.38 -11.80
N SER A 127 -8.03 -2.42 -10.96
CA SER A 127 -8.89 -3.57 -11.22
C SER A 127 -10.36 -3.17 -11.17
N GLN A 128 -11.21 -3.84 -11.97
CA GLN A 128 -12.62 -3.48 -12.08
C GLN A 128 -13.36 -3.45 -10.73
N PRO A 129 -13.22 -4.47 -9.85
CA PRO A 129 -13.89 -4.46 -8.55
C PRO A 129 -13.48 -3.28 -7.66
N LEU A 130 -12.21 -2.89 -7.76
CA LEU A 130 -11.67 -1.77 -6.99
C LEU A 130 -12.13 -0.42 -7.56
N SER A 131 -12.29 -0.33 -8.88
CA SER A 131 -12.76 0.89 -9.54
C SER A 131 -14.15 1.31 -9.06
N ASP A 132 -15.08 0.36 -8.99
CA ASP A 132 -16.47 0.62 -8.56
C ASP A 132 -16.50 1.14 -7.12
N THR A 133 -15.72 0.53 -6.22
CA THR A 133 -15.63 0.97 -4.83
C THR A 133 -14.93 2.32 -4.67
N LEU A 134 -13.88 2.60 -5.46
CA LEU A 134 -13.22 3.91 -5.43
C LEU A 134 -14.16 5.03 -5.88
N ILE A 135 -15.04 4.76 -6.84
CA ILE A 135 -16.06 5.71 -7.31
C ILE A 135 -17.07 5.98 -6.20
N GLU A 136 -17.58 4.94 -5.53
CA GLU A 136 -18.51 5.07 -4.41
C GLU A 136 -17.90 5.89 -3.25
N GLN A 137 -16.65 5.61 -2.89
CA GLN A 137 -15.94 6.35 -1.85
C GLN A 137 -15.64 7.80 -2.25
N ALA A 138 -15.33 8.05 -3.53
CA ALA A 138 -15.13 9.40 -4.02
C ALA A 138 -16.42 10.23 -3.95
N ILE A 139 -17.57 9.62 -4.25
CA ILE A 139 -18.89 10.24 -4.12
C ILE A 139 -19.19 10.53 -2.64
N ALA A 140 -18.95 9.57 -1.74
CA ALA A 140 -19.15 9.75 -0.30
C ALA A 140 -18.22 10.84 0.28
N SER A 141 -16.97 10.90 -0.15
CA SER A 141 -16.01 11.93 0.28
C SER A 141 -16.38 13.33 -0.24
N ALA A 142 -16.91 13.42 -1.46
CA ALA A 142 -17.39 14.69 -2.02
C ALA A 142 -18.63 15.22 -1.24
N ALA A 143 -19.37 14.33 -0.56
CA ALA A 143 -20.46 14.70 0.34
C ALA A 143 -20.01 15.17 1.73
N GLY A 144 -18.69 15.29 1.99
CA GLY A 144 -18.12 15.83 3.23
C GLY A 144 -18.12 14.87 4.42
N ALA A 145 -18.25 13.57 4.19
CA ALA A 145 -18.17 12.57 5.26
C ALA A 145 -16.73 12.47 5.79
N ALA A 146 -16.49 12.89 7.03
CA ALA A 146 -15.23 12.69 7.73
C ALA A 146 -14.98 11.18 8.00
N PRO A 147 -13.72 10.72 8.08
CA PRO A 147 -13.40 9.35 8.48
C PRO A 147 -14.12 8.99 9.79
N SER A 148 -14.86 7.89 9.80
CA SER A 148 -15.66 7.48 10.96
C SER A 148 -15.25 6.10 11.45
N HIS A 149 -15.24 5.91 12.78
CA HIS A 149 -15.02 4.62 13.43
C HIS A 149 -16.05 3.54 13.01
N ILE A 150 -17.18 3.95 12.42
CA ILE A 150 -18.19 3.03 11.85
C ILE A 150 -17.60 2.20 10.70
N SER A 151 -16.60 2.70 9.99
CA SER A 151 -15.91 2.00 8.91
C SER A 151 -14.91 0.94 9.39
N LEU A 152 -14.63 0.89 10.69
CA LEU A 152 -13.71 -0.08 11.27
C LEU A 152 -14.34 -1.45 11.41
N SER A 153 -13.57 -2.50 11.12
CA SER A 153 -13.95 -3.85 11.52
C SER A 153 -13.99 -3.99 13.05
N LYS A 154 -14.73 -4.97 13.57
CA LYS A 154 -14.79 -5.23 15.03
C LYS A 154 -13.38 -5.33 15.65
N ARG A 155 -12.43 -5.96 14.94
CA ARG A 155 -11.07 -6.15 15.42
C ARG A 155 -10.23 -4.88 15.41
N GLU A 156 -10.38 -4.05 14.38
CA GLU A 156 -9.73 -2.75 14.32
C GLU A 156 -10.26 -1.80 15.38
N PHE A 157 -11.57 -1.80 15.61
CA PHE A 157 -12.20 -1.02 16.65
C PHE A 157 -11.73 -1.43 18.05
N GLU A 158 -11.69 -2.74 18.36
CA GLU A 158 -11.16 -3.26 19.61
C GLU A 158 -9.70 -2.85 19.85
N ILE A 159 -8.86 -2.93 18.82
CA ILE A 159 -7.46 -2.52 18.92
C ILE A 159 -7.37 -0.99 19.09
N MET A 160 -8.23 -0.21 18.44
CA MET A 160 -8.31 1.24 18.64
C MET A 160 -8.56 1.62 20.11
N GLN A 161 -9.55 1.00 20.74
CA GLN A 161 -9.88 1.24 22.15
C GLN A 161 -8.71 0.89 23.07
N ARG A 162 -8.07 -0.26 22.87
CA ARG A 162 -6.91 -0.70 23.66
C ARG A 162 -5.69 0.20 23.49
N LEU A 163 -5.42 0.68 22.28
CA LEU A 163 -4.36 1.67 22.03
C LEU A 163 -4.67 3.03 22.69
N ALA A 164 -5.94 3.42 22.72
CA ALA A 164 -6.38 4.67 23.33
C ALA A 164 -6.15 4.70 24.85
N VAL A 165 -6.27 3.55 25.53
CA VAL A 165 -5.95 3.43 26.96
C VAL A 165 -4.46 3.15 27.22
N GLY A 166 -3.61 3.24 26.20
CA GLY A 166 -2.16 3.15 26.34
C GLY A 166 -1.59 1.74 26.41
N GLN A 167 -2.35 0.71 26.06
CA GLN A 167 -1.83 -0.66 26.03
C GLN A 167 -0.77 -0.84 24.93
N SER A 168 0.30 -1.59 25.25
CA SER A 168 1.36 -1.89 24.30
C SER A 168 0.90 -2.95 23.27
N LEU A 169 1.51 -2.95 22.07
CA LEU A 169 1.21 -3.93 21.03
C LEU A 169 1.44 -5.37 21.51
N LYS A 170 2.45 -5.59 22.37
CA LYS A 170 2.72 -6.90 22.97
C LYS A 170 1.56 -7.34 23.87
N TYR A 171 1.14 -6.45 24.78
CA TYR A 171 0.03 -6.74 25.68
C TYR A 171 -1.27 -7.03 24.92
N ILE A 172 -1.57 -6.23 23.89
CA ILE A 172 -2.75 -6.45 23.04
C ILE A 172 -2.65 -7.80 22.29
N ALA A 173 -1.48 -8.19 21.84
CA ALA A 173 -1.25 -9.44 21.15
C ALA A 173 -1.49 -10.64 22.08
N ASP A 174 -0.96 -10.59 23.29
CA ASP A 174 -1.13 -11.63 24.31
C ASP A 174 -2.62 -11.77 24.71
N GLU A 175 -3.30 -10.68 24.99
CA GLU A 175 -4.73 -10.64 25.35
C GLU A 175 -5.64 -11.19 24.24
N LEU A 176 -5.33 -10.89 22.99
CA LEU A 176 -6.15 -11.25 21.84
C LEU A 176 -5.76 -12.59 21.20
N ASN A 177 -4.76 -13.29 21.77
CA ASN A 177 -4.17 -14.51 21.22
C ASN A 177 -3.71 -14.33 19.74
N LEU A 178 -3.03 -13.22 19.47
CA LEU A 178 -2.51 -12.87 18.15
C LEU A 178 -0.99 -12.69 18.18
N SER A 179 -0.34 -12.73 17.02
CA SER A 179 1.06 -12.30 16.93
C SER A 179 1.16 -10.77 17.01
N ILE A 180 2.29 -10.26 17.54
CA ILE A 180 2.59 -8.82 17.54
C ILE A 180 2.53 -8.26 16.11
N LYS A 181 3.00 -9.04 15.13
CA LYS A 181 2.95 -8.68 13.69
C LYS A 181 1.51 -8.50 13.23
N THR A 182 0.59 -9.37 13.65
CA THR A 182 -0.83 -9.28 13.33
C THR A 182 -1.46 -8.01 13.93
N VAL A 183 -1.19 -7.72 15.21
CA VAL A 183 -1.70 -6.51 15.88
C VAL A 183 -1.14 -5.25 15.22
N SER A 184 0.15 -5.26 14.86
CA SER A 184 0.78 -4.15 14.12
C SER A 184 0.10 -3.92 12.77
N THR A 185 -0.26 -4.99 12.07
CA THR A 185 -1.01 -4.89 10.80
C THR A 185 -2.38 -4.23 11.02
N TYR A 186 -3.14 -4.66 12.03
CA TYR A 186 -4.43 -4.03 12.37
C TYR A 186 -4.28 -2.57 12.79
N LYS A 187 -3.25 -2.24 13.58
CA LYS A 187 -2.93 -0.85 13.91
C LYS A 187 -2.69 -0.01 12.64
N ASN A 188 -1.88 -0.50 11.71
CA ASN A 188 -1.60 0.22 10.48
C ASN A 188 -2.87 0.45 9.65
N ARG A 189 -3.72 -0.57 9.53
CA ARG A 189 -5.02 -0.46 8.86
C ARG A 189 -5.91 0.58 9.50
N LEU A 190 -6.08 0.50 10.82
CA LEU A 190 -6.81 1.48 11.62
C LEU A 190 -6.31 2.91 11.37
N PHE A 191 -4.99 3.12 11.43
CA PHE A 191 -4.39 4.45 11.23
C PHE A 191 -4.65 4.99 9.83
N ILE A 192 -4.65 4.13 8.82
CA ILE A 192 -4.97 4.50 7.44
C ILE A 192 -6.46 4.83 7.32
N LYS A 193 -7.35 3.98 7.85
CA LYS A 193 -8.81 4.14 7.81
C LYS A 193 -9.28 5.44 8.45
N MET A 194 -8.69 5.76 9.58
CA MET A 194 -9.04 6.93 10.37
C MET A 194 -8.19 8.16 10.02
N GLU A 195 -7.27 8.05 9.07
CA GLU A 195 -6.30 9.10 8.70
C GLU A 195 -5.48 9.62 9.89
N PHE A 196 -5.26 8.77 10.91
CA PHE A 196 -4.44 9.12 12.05
C PHE A 196 -2.96 9.16 11.69
N ARG A 197 -2.29 10.28 12.00
CA ARG A 197 -0.85 10.42 11.82
C ARG A 197 -0.06 10.02 13.07
N THR A 198 -0.68 10.10 14.24
CA THR A 198 -0.05 9.82 15.53
C THR A 198 -1.00 9.09 16.47
N THR A 199 -0.45 8.40 17.47
CA THR A 199 -1.26 7.78 18.54
C THR A 199 -2.00 8.85 19.35
N ALA A 200 -1.45 10.05 19.50
CA ALA A 200 -2.14 11.16 20.17
C ALA A 200 -3.43 11.58 19.42
N ALA A 201 -3.41 11.57 18.07
CA ALA A 201 -4.61 11.83 17.27
C ALA A 201 -5.69 10.75 17.49
N LEU A 202 -5.28 9.47 17.61
CA LEU A 202 -6.18 8.37 17.94
C LEU A 202 -6.79 8.56 19.33
N VAL A 203 -5.98 8.84 20.35
CA VAL A 203 -6.46 9.07 21.73
C VAL A 203 -7.48 10.21 21.78
N ASN A 204 -7.14 11.34 21.17
CA ASN A 204 -8.03 12.49 21.11
C ASN A 204 -9.38 12.15 20.41
N TYR A 205 -9.34 11.42 19.29
CA TYR A 205 -10.55 10.99 18.59
C TYR A 205 -11.45 10.11 19.47
N VAL A 206 -10.85 9.09 20.10
CA VAL A 206 -11.57 8.13 20.96
C VAL A 206 -12.22 8.85 22.16
N THR A 207 -11.50 9.79 22.77
CA THR A 207 -11.99 10.61 23.90
C THR A 207 -13.12 11.53 23.47
N THR A 208 -12.95 12.24 22.35
CA THR A 208 -13.96 13.20 21.84
C THR A 208 -15.28 12.52 21.47
N HIS A 209 -15.22 11.25 21.00
CA HIS A 209 -16.41 10.51 20.58
C HIS A 209 -16.94 9.53 21.63
N ASN A 210 -16.40 9.56 22.87
CA ASN A 210 -16.80 8.65 23.97
C ASN A 210 -16.82 7.17 23.58
N LEU A 211 -15.72 6.69 22.97
CA LEU A 211 -15.62 5.32 22.42
C LEU A 211 -14.89 4.34 23.35
N LEU A 212 -14.63 4.68 24.60
CA LEU A 212 -14.03 3.78 25.61
C LEU A 212 -15.08 2.96 26.31
#